data_e88cb84272e55f23ede01ff1bf4c4c52
#
_entry.id   e88cb84272e55f23ede01ff1bf4c4c52
#
_cell.length_a   1.000
_cell.length_b   1.000
_cell.length_c   1.000
_cell.angle_alpha   90.00
_cell.angle_beta   90.00
_cell.angle_gamma   90.00
#
_symmetry.space_group_name_H-M   'P 1'
#
loop_
_entity.id
_entity.type
_entity.pdbx_description
1 polymer ?
#
loop_
_entity_poly.entity_id
_entity_poly.type
_entity_poly.pdbx_seq_one_letter_code
_entity_poly.pdbx_strand_id
1 'polypeptide(L)'
;MSRWNGVPAVVLAAGFIAMNCCFSTAAEELPQPAFPCSRETIARGVASRFIDGRTFILDDGREVRLAGIEVPPPPSPMQRGTAPEGAAARDALAGLLAGSEVVLRQAEPQKTDRYGRIVAHAFTARDGVERSVQADLIAARHARVTARAGNRACARELLGRENAARRAKLGLWATSYYDSLDADNPADVLAEQGRFALVEGKVVSVRESGATIYVNFGRRWSKDFTVTILKRNARNFTAAGLEPKTLAGRRVRVRGWIEERGGPLIEAARPEQLELTDRE
;
A
#
# COMPACT_ATOMS: atom_id res chain seq x y z
N MET A 1 -25.73 101.54 4.59
CA MET A 1 -27.00 101.32 5.36
C MET A 1 -27.39 99.86 5.11
N SER A 2 -27.82 99.24 6.16
CA SER A 2 -28.40 97.87 6.34
C SER A 2 -27.40 96.74 6.51
N ARG A 3 -27.38 96.31 7.76
CA ARG A 3 -26.75 95.16 8.31
C ARG A 3 -27.51 93.87 7.95
N TRP A 4 -26.81 92.79 7.65
CA TRP A 4 -27.43 91.47 7.70
C TRP A 4 -26.57 90.57 8.53
N ASN A 5 -27.20 89.97 9.60
CA ASN A 5 -26.66 89.08 10.56
C ASN A 5 -26.55 87.67 9.94
N GLY A 6 -25.37 87.11 9.98
CA GLY A 6 -25.15 85.68 9.68
C GLY A 6 -25.34 84.82 10.90
N VAL A 7 -26.17 83.80 10.80
CA VAL A 7 -26.39 82.73 11.80
C VAL A 7 -25.36 81.60 11.56
N PRO A 8 -24.65 81.08 12.56
CA PRO A 8 -23.74 79.98 12.35
C PRO A 8 -24.52 78.67 12.24
N ALA A 9 -24.23 77.90 11.16
CA ALA A 9 -24.72 76.53 10.98
C ALA A 9 -23.95 75.56 11.91
N VAL A 10 -24.66 74.89 12.78
CA VAL A 10 -24.13 73.75 13.57
C VAL A 10 -24.11 72.54 12.68
N VAL A 11 -22.89 72.00 12.37
CA VAL A 11 -22.73 70.74 11.66
C VAL A 11 -22.70 69.62 12.74
N LEU A 12 -23.77 68.83 12.80
CA LEU A 12 -23.85 67.58 13.52
C LEU A 12 -23.13 66.47 12.76
N ALA A 13 -21.97 66.10 13.16
CA ALA A 13 -21.26 64.94 12.65
C ALA A 13 -21.89 63.66 13.25
N ALA A 14 -22.69 62.95 12.47
CA ALA A 14 -23.16 61.61 12.81
C ALA A 14 -22.04 60.61 12.58
N GLY A 15 -21.41 60.13 13.65
CA GLY A 15 -20.41 59.03 13.61
C GLY A 15 -21.11 57.68 13.34
N PHE A 16 -20.94 57.15 12.14
CA PHE A 16 -21.29 55.76 11.85
C PHE A 16 -20.19 54.86 12.42
N ILE A 17 -20.48 54.19 13.57
CA ILE A 17 -19.66 53.05 14.04
C ILE A 17 -20.05 51.87 13.21
N ALA A 18 -19.23 51.55 12.19
CA ALA A 18 -19.31 50.28 11.47
C ALA A 18 -18.81 49.14 12.36
N MET A 19 -19.73 48.41 12.96
CA MET A 19 -19.45 47.20 13.71
C MET A 19 -19.15 46.09 12.70
N ASN A 20 -17.86 45.88 12.43
CA ASN A 20 -17.35 44.79 11.58
C ASN A 20 -17.55 43.46 12.33
N CYS A 21 -18.69 42.78 12.11
CA CYS A 21 -18.88 41.40 12.53
C CYS A 21 -18.01 40.50 11.62
N CYS A 22 -16.80 40.16 12.08
CA CYS A 22 -16.03 39.06 11.52
C CYS A 22 -16.79 37.76 11.80
N PHE A 23 -17.66 37.35 10.88
CA PHE A 23 -18.11 35.97 10.81
C PHE A 23 -16.92 35.11 10.40
N SER A 24 -16.23 34.55 11.39
CA SER A 24 -15.29 33.45 11.17
C SER A 24 -16.14 32.24 10.77
N THR A 25 -16.33 32.01 9.47
CA THR A 25 -16.83 30.74 8.97
C THR A 25 -15.72 29.73 9.22
N ALA A 26 -15.76 29.04 10.35
CA ALA A 26 -15.05 27.79 10.50
C ALA A 26 -15.58 26.88 9.38
N ALA A 27 -14.76 26.65 8.37
CA ALA A 27 -15.01 25.62 7.39
C ALA A 27 -15.12 24.31 8.17
N GLU A 28 -16.30 23.76 8.26
CA GLU A 28 -16.55 22.43 8.81
C GLU A 28 -15.80 21.46 7.91
N GLU A 29 -14.62 21.05 8.35
CA GLU A 29 -13.75 20.10 7.66
C GLU A 29 -14.53 18.79 7.58
N LEU A 30 -15.03 18.45 6.40
CA LEU A 30 -15.75 17.22 6.16
C LEU A 30 -14.89 16.06 6.67
N PRO A 31 -15.44 15.15 7.49
CA PRO A 31 -14.70 14.03 8.04
C PRO A 31 -14.04 13.28 6.90
N GLN A 32 -12.71 13.23 6.90
CA GLN A 32 -11.96 12.49 5.89
C GLN A 32 -12.44 11.03 5.89
N PRO A 33 -12.72 10.45 4.72
CA PRO A 33 -13.22 9.08 4.66
C PRO A 33 -12.21 8.18 5.38
N ALA A 34 -12.70 7.41 6.36
CA ALA A 34 -11.88 6.48 7.10
C ALA A 34 -11.16 5.54 6.13
N PHE A 35 -9.88 5.27 6.38
CA PHE A 35 -9.06 4.40 5.54
C PHE A 35 -9.79 3.06 5.28
N PRO A 36 -9.90 2.58 4.03
CA PRO A 36 -10.84 1.53 3.64
C PRO A 36 -10.45 0.10 4.07
N CYS A 37 -9.47 -0.04 4.97
CA CYS A 37 -9.14 -1.31 5.60
C CYS A 37 -10.14 -1.65 6.73
N SER A 38 -10.02 -2.80 7.34
CA SER A 38 -10.94 -3.24 8.39
C SER A 38 -11.13 -2.20 9.49
N ARG A 39 -12.35 -2.11 10.02
CA ARG A 39 -12.68 -1.28 11.19
C ARG A 39 -12.65 -2.07 12.51
N GLU A 40 -12.59 -3.40 12.46
CA GLU A 40 -12.56 -4.24 13.65
C GLU A 40 -11.21 -4.11 14.34
N THR A 41 -11.20 -3.46 15.50
CA THR A 41 -10.02 -3.37 16.37
C THR A 41 -9.82 -4.70 17.09
N ILE A 42 -8.63 -5.26 16.96
CA ILE A 42 -8.26 -6.53 17.58
C ILE A 42 -7.27 -6.38 18.74
N ALA A 43 -6.52 -5.28 18.77
CA ALA A 43 -5.61 -4.94 19.85
C ALA A 43 -5.23 -3.45 19.82
N ARG A 44 -4.65 -2.99 20.93
CA ARG A 44 -4.00 -1.67 21.09
C ARG A 44 -2.74 -1.84 21.93
N GLY A 45 -1.82 -0.90 21.86
CA GLY A 45 -0.62 -0.84 22.68
C GLY A 45 0.39 0.16 22.15
N VAL A 46 1.52 0.27 22.79
CA VAL A 46 2.65 1.11 22.37
C VAL A 46 3.77 0.22 21.83
N ALA A 47 4.37 0.62 20.72
CA ALA A 47 5.50 -0.13 20.17
C ALA A 47 6.75 0.09 21.04
N SER A 48 7.36 -1.01 21.50
CA SER A 48 8.54 -0.99 22.39
C SER A 48 9.84 -1.38 21.68
N ARG A 49 9.76 -2.25 20.66
CA ARG A 49 10.93 -2.74 19.91
C ARG A 49 10.59 -3.01 18.45
N PHE A 50 11.49 -2.69 17.54
CA PHE A 50 11.35 -2.88 16.10
C PHE A 50 12.31 -3.96 15.61
N ILE A 51 11.77 -5.01 14.98
CA ILE A 51 12.53 -6.17 14.47
C ILE A 51 12.98 -5.92 13.04
N ASP A 52 12.03 -5.49 12.20
CA ASP A 52 12.26 -5.10 10.80
C ASP A 52 11.29 -3.99 10.39
N GLY A 53 11.24 -3.61 9.10
CA GLY A 53 10.38 -2.54 8.60
C GLY A 53 8.87 -2.85 8.62
N ARG A 54 8.44 -4.02 9.08
CA ARG A 54 7.03 -4.43 9.19
C ARG A 54 6.70 -5.24 10.45
N THR A 55 7.69 -5.48 11.32
CA THR A 55 7.53 -6.32 12.52
C THR A 55 8.02 -5.56 13.74
N PHE A 56 7.18 -5.45 14.75
CA PHE A 56 7.49 -4.80 16.02
C PHE A 56 6.86 -5.52 17.19
N ILE A 57 7.30 -5.19 18.41
CA ILE A 57 6.79 -5.74 19.65
C ILE A 57 6.08 -4.62 20.41
N LEU A 58 4.90 -4.90 20.94
CA LEU A 58 4.17 -4.02 21.84
C LEU A 58 4.80 -4.04 23.25
N ASP A 59 4.44 -3.07 24.06
CA ASP A 59 4.85 -2.93 25.46
C ASP A 59 4.43 -4.12 26.35
N ASP A 60 3.38 -4.83 25.98
CA ASP A 60 2.92 -6.07 26.63
C ASP A 60 3.59 -7.35 26.10
N GLY A 61 4.58 -7.23 25.21
CA GLY A 61 5.36 -8.35 24.66
C GLY A 61 4.75 -9.03 23.44
N ARG A 62 3.56 -8.66 23.00
CA ARG A 62 2.96 -9.24 21.78
C ARG A 62 3.71 -8.79 20.53
N GLU A 63 4.07 -9.74 19.68
CA GLU A 63 4.70 -9.46 18.40
C GLU A 63 3.63 -9.17 17.33
N VAL A 64 3.83 -8.10 16.57
CA VAL A 64 2.93 -7.64 15.51
C VAL A 64 3.67 -7.65 14.18
N ARG A 65 3.03 -8.22 13.16
CA ARG A 65 3.46 -8.16 11.76
C ARG A 65 2.44 -7.37 10.94
N LEU A 66 2.88 -6.32 10.29
CA LEU A 66 2.04 -5.53 9.41
C LEU A 66 1.56 -6.36 8.21
N ALA A 67 0.25 -6.41 8.03
CA ALA A 67 -0.39 -7.11 6.92
C ALA A 67 -0.26 -6.33 5.60
N GLY A 68 -0.30 -7.04 4.49
CA GLY A 68 -0.46 -6.43 3.17
C GLY A 68 0.77 -5.75 2.59
N ILE A 69 1.90 -5.75 3.28
CA ILE A 69 3.14 -5.15 2.79
C ILE A 69 4.32 -6.11 2.85
N GLU A 70 5.27 -5.87 1.96
CA GLU A 70 6.61 -6.45 1.95
C GLU A 70 7.64 -5.33 2.09
N VAL A 71 8.70 -5.60 2.85
CA VAL A 71 9.81 -4.67 3.09
C VAL A 71 11.13 -5.40 2.83
N PRO A 72 12.22 -4.69 2.54
CA PRO A 72 13.53 -5.32 2.48
C PRO A 72 13.86 -6.04 3.80
N PRO A 73 14.51 -7.22 3.75
CA PRO A 73 14.91 -7.93 4.95
C PRO A 73 15.89 -7.08 5.77
N PRO A 74 15.91 -7.25 7.10
CA PRO A 74 16.89 -6.59 7.94
C PRO A 74 18.30 -7.06 7.56
N PRO A 75 19.33 -6.23 7.82
CA PRO A 75 20.70 -6.63 7.64
C PRO A 75 20.99 -7.96 8.36
N SER A 76 21.55 -8.92 7.64
CA SER A 76 21.96 -10.22 8.21
C SER A 76 23.47 -10.30 8.36
N PRO A 77 23.99 -10.70 9.52
CA PRO A 77 25.43 -10.91 9.71
C PRO A 77 26.03 -11.94 8.74
N MET A 78 25.19 -12.86 8.21
CA MET A 78 25.62 -13.92 7.30
C MET A 78 25.59 -13.49 5.82
N GLN A 79 24.95 -12.39 5.47
CA GLN A 79 24.95 -11.85 4.12
C GLN A 79 25.94 -10.67 4.05
N ARG A 80 27.08 -10.88 3.38
CA ARG A 80 28.01 -9.79 3.04
C ARG A 80 27.29 -8.87 2.04
N GLY A 81 27.06 -7.63 2.45
CA GLY A 81 26.30 -6.66 1.68
C GLY A 81 24.90 -6.52 2.26
N THR A 82 24.83 -5.94 3.47
CA THR A 82 23.56 -5.53 4.08
C THR A 82 22.93 -4.47 3.21
N ALA A 83 21.79 -4.78 2.62
CA ALA A 83 21.00 -3.78 1.96
C ALA A 83 20.61 -2.71 3.00
N PRO A 84 21.09 -1.46 2.90
CA PRO A 84 20.76 -0.39 3.84
C PRO A 84 19.26 -0.13 3.90
N GLU A 85 18.55 -0.59 2.87
CA GLU A 85 17.11 -0.45 2.71
C GLU A 85 16.31 -1.13 3.84
N GLY A 86 16.75 -2.28 4.35
CA GLY A 86 16.07 -2.96 5.46
C GLY A 86 16.19 -2.20 6.78
N ALA A 87 17.35 -1.60 7.03
CA ALA A 87 17.54 -0.71 8.18
C ALA A 87 16.68 0.55 8.05
N ALA A 88 16.70 1.20 6.87
CA ALA A 88 15.89 2.39 6.59
C ALA A 88 14.39 2.13 6.75
N ALA A 89 13.90 0.97 6.30
CA ALA A 89 12.50 0.58 6.48
C ALA A 89 12.14 0.39 7.96
N ARG A 90 13.02 -0.23 8.77
CA ARG A 90 12.84 -0.40 10.21
C ARG A 90 12.81 0.97 10.93
N ASP A 91 13.73 1.84 10.58
CA ASP A 91 13.84 3.15 11.20
C ASP A 91 12.65 4.06 10.81
N ALA A 92 12.15 3.94 9.59
CA ALA A 92 10.91 4.58 9.16
C ALA A 92 9.70 4.08 9.97
N LEU A 93 9.57 2.76 10.17
CA LEU A 93 8.51 2.21 11.02
C LEU A 93 8.63 2.73 12.45
N ALA A 94 9.83 2.77 13.02
CA ALA A 94 10.07 3.30 14.35
C ALA A 94 9.64 4.77 14.45
N GLY A 95 9.98 5.61 13.48
CA GLY A 95 9.57 7.02 13.44
C GLY A 95 8.05 7.23 13.34
N LEU A 96 7.35 6.34 12.63
CA LEU A 96 5.89 6.41 12.51
C LEU A 96 5.16 6.03 13.80
N LEU A 97 5.73 5.10 14.59
CA LEU A 97 5.10 4.58 15.81
C LEU A 97 5.62 5.23 17.09
N ALA A 98 6.70 6.03 17.03
CA ALA A 98 7.33 6.63 18.20
C ALA A 98 6.34 7.45 19.05
N GLY A 99 6.18 7.07 20.32
CA GLY A 99 5.37 7.80 21.30
C GLY A 99 3.86 7.78 21.03
N SER A 100 3.38 6.97 20.10
CA SER A 100 1.96 6.89 19.75
C SER A 100 1.34 5.56 20.20
N GLU A 101 0.07 5.61 20.60
CA GLU A 101 -0.73 4.39 20.70
C GLU A 101 -0.98 3.84 19.30
N VAL A 102 -0.76 2.54 19.13
CA VAL A 102 -1.01 1.82 17.90
C VAL A 102 -2.34 1.08 18.02
N VAL A 103 -3.25 1.34 17.11
CA VAL A 103 -4.52 0.61 16.97
C VAL A 103 -4.34 -0.47 15.91
N LEU A 104 -4.50 -1.72 16.29
CA LEU A 104 -4.40 -2.87 15.39
C LEU A 104 -5.79 -3.30 14.94
N ARG A 105 -5.98 -3.37 13.62
CA ARG A 105 -7.22 -3.83 12.99
C ARG A 105 -7.04 -5.12 12.24
N GLN A 106 -8.07 -5.94 12.26
CA GLN A 106 -8.05 -7.23 11.59
C GLN A 106 -7.82 -7.08 10.08
N ALA A 107 -6.80 -7.78 9.56
CA ALA A 107 -6.50 -7.79 8.13
C ALA A 107 -7.11 -8.99 7.40
N GLU A 108 -7.07 -10.15 8.01
CA GLU A 108 -7.54 -11.43 7.48
C GLU A 108 -8.34 -12.17 8.57
N PRO A 109 -9.13 -13.21 8.22
CA PRO A 109 -9.88 -13.99 9.23
C PRO A 109 -8.99 -14.57 10.34
N GLN A 110 -7.78 -15.02 9.99
CA GLN A 110 -6.79 -15.44 10.99
C GLN A 110 -6.08 -14.21 11.55
N LYS A 111 -6.19 -14.03 12.87
CA LYS A 111 -5.58 -12.90 13.60
C LYS A 111 -4.08 -13.07 13.82
N THR A 112 -3.57 -14.32 13.75
CA THR A 112 -2.16 -14.64 13.97
C THR A 112 -1.59 -15.50 12.84
N ASP A 113 -0.29 -15.40 12.63
CA ASP A 113 0.45 -16.30 11.74
C ASP A 113 0.89 -17.57 12.47
N ARG A 114 1.58 -18.48 11.75
CA ARG A 114 2.08 -19.75 12.29
C ARG A 114 3.14 -19.60 13.41
N TYR A 115 3.65 -18.39 13.60
CA TYR A 115 4.63 -18.06 14.66
C TYR A 115 3.96 -17.37 15.85
N GLY A 116 2.62 -17.24 15.87
CA GLY A 116 1.87 -16.58 16.94
C GLY A 116 1.86 -15.05 16.86
N ARG A 117 2.44 -14.44 15.81
CA ARG A 117 2.46 -12.98 15.64
C ARG A 117 1.10 -12.49 15.20
N ILE A 118 0.64 -11.37 15.78
CA ILE A 118 -0.58 -10.69 15.34
C ILE A 118 -0.35 -10.14 13.92
N VAL A 119 -1.22 -10.54 12.98
CA VAL A 119 -1.19 -10.02 11.59
C VAL A 119 -2.29 -8.99 11.43
N ALA A 120 -1.94 -7.71 11.33
CA ALA A 120 -2.88 -6.62 11.39
C ALA A 120 -2.55 -5.43 10.48
N HIS A 121 -3.57 -4.61 10.21
CA HIS A 121 -3.37 -3.23 9.80
C HIS A 121 -3.14 -2.38 11.06
N ALA A 122 -2.09 -1.55 11.04
CA ALA A 122 -1.76 -0.67 12.14
C ALA A 122 -2.14 0.78 11.80
N PHE A 123 -2.69 1.45 12.79
CA PHE A 123 -3.07 2.85 12.71
C PHE A 123 -2.53 3.61 13.92
N THR A 124 -2.15 4.86 13.71
CA THR A 124 -1.82 5.82 14.75
C THR A 124 -2.74 7.02 14.62
N ALA A 125 -2.95 7.75 15.70
CA ALA A 125 -3.59 9.07 15.67
C ALA A 125 -2.51 10.14 15.83
N ARG A 126 -2.47 11.10 14.92
CA ARG A 126 -1.63 12.30 15.05
C ARG A 126 -2.50 13.51 14.80
N ASP A 127 -2.51 14.45 15.75
CA ASP A 127 -3.37 15.65 15.72
C ASP A 127 -4.87 15.33 15.51
N GLY A 128 -5.34 14.24 16.14
CA GLY A 128 -6.72 13.76 16.00
C GLY A 128 -7.04 13.04 14.68
N VAL A 129 -6.10 12.98 13.75
CA VAL A 129 -6.28 12.31 12.45
C VAL A 129 -5.70 10.90 12.48
N GLU A 130 -6.54 9.93 12.14
CA GLU A 130 -6.11 8.55 12.02
C GLU A 130 -5.26 8.35 10.73
N ARG A 131 -4.10 7.70 10.87
CA ARG A 131 -3.16 7.43 9.78
C ARG A 131 -2.85 5.94 9.70
N SER A 132 -2.85 5.40 8.49
CA SER A 132 -2.44 4.03 8.24
C SER A 132 -0.92 3.93 8.14
N VAL A 133 -0.31 3.15 9.03
CA VAL A 133 1.14 2.92 9.07
C VAL A 133 1.64 2.29 7.77
N GLN A 134 0.89 1.32 7.21
CA GLN A 134 1.24 0.71 5.94
C GLN A 134 1.22 1.71 4.78
N ALA A 135 0.20 2.55 4.74
CA ALA A 135 0.07 3.57 3.71
C ALA A 135 1.22 4.59 3.76
N ASP A 136 1.61 4.99 4.96
CA ASP A 136 2.73 5.92 5.17
C ASP A 136 4.08 5.27 4.80
N LEU A 137 4.31 4.00 5.16
CA LEU A 137 5.53 3.26 4.74
C LEU A 137 5.62 3.11 3.22
N ILE A 138 4.50 2.84 2.55
CA ILE A 138 4.44 2.74 1.08
C ILE A 138 4.71 4.12 0.45
N ALA A 139 4.04 5.16 0.94
CA ALA A 139 4.24 6.53 0.45
C ALA A 139 5.66 7.04 0.68
N ALA A 140 6.27 6.67 1.81
CA ALA A 140 7.67 6.93 2.13
C ALA A 140 8.64 6.01 1.38
N ARG A 141 8.13 5.07 0.57
CA ARG A 141 8.90 4.18 -0.32
C ARG A 141 9.77 3.15 0.41
N HIS A 142 9.33 2.73 1.60
CA HIS A 142 9.99 1.70 2.40
C HIS A 142 9.32 0.33 2.29
N ALA A 143 8.17 0.26 1.61
CA ALA A 143 7.39 -0.95 1.46
C ALA A 143 6.73 -1.06 0.08
N ARG A 144 6.41 -2.27 -0.33
CA ARG A 144 5.53 -2.59 -1.48
C ARG A 144 4.35 -3.43 -1.03
N VAL A 145 3.26 -3.38 -1.80
CA VAL A 145 2.02 -4.08 -1.47
C VAL A 145 2.13 -5.57 -1.81
N THR A 146 1.67 -6.43 -0.88
CA THR A 146 1.52 -7.87 -1.15
C THR A 146 0.08 -8.20 -1.55
N ALA A 147 -0.14 -9.43 -2.02
CA ALA A 147 -1.47 -9.92 -2.39
C ALA A 147 -2.47 -9.96 -1.22
N ARG A 148 -1.99 -10.04 0.03
CA ARG A 148 -2.84 -10.18 1.23
C ARG A 148 -2.94 -8.86 1.99
N ALA A 149 -3.54 -7.87 1.35
CA ALA A 149 -3.72 -6.54 1.91
C ALA A 149 -5.14 -6.32 2.51
N GLY A 150 -5.77 -7.38 2.99
CA GLY A 150 -7.12 -7.32 3.56
C GLY A 150 -8.22 -7.34 2.50
N ASN A 151 -9.24 -6.49 2.67
CA ASN A 151 -10.32 -6.40 1.69
C ASN A 151 -9.86 -5.68 0.41
N ARG A 152 -10.67 -5.80 -0.66
CA ARG A 152 -10.37 -5.26 -1.98
C ARG A 152 -10.21 -3.74 -2.01
N ALA A 153 -10.98 -3.00 -1.21
CA ALA A 153 -10.88 -1.54 -1.15
C ALA A 153 -9.56 -1.10 -0.50
N CYS A 154 -9.16 -1.78 0.59
CA CYS A 154 -7.87 -1.59 1.23
C CYS A 154 -6.70 -1.88 0.27
N ALA A 155 -6.75 -3.02 -0.43
CA ALA A 155 -5.71 -3.39 -1.37
C ALA A 155 -5.55 -2.36 -2.48
N ARG A 156 -6.66 -1.85 -3.06
CA ARG A 156 -6.62 -0.81 -4.10
C ARG A 156 -6.06 0.51 -3.60
N GLU A 157 -6.42 0.93 -2.39
CA GLU A 157 -5.87 2.15 -1.79
C GLU A 157 -4.35 2.05 -1.62
N LEU A 158 -3.87 0.94 -1.06
CA LEU A 158 -2.44 0.70 -0.89
C LEU A 158 -1.70 0.63 -2.24
N LEU A 159 -2.29 -0.04 -3.25
CA LEU A 159 -1.74 -0.11 -4.60
C LEU A 159 -1.70 1.26 -5.28
N GLY A 160 -2.70 2.10 -5.07
CA GLY A 160 -2.72 3.48 -5.58
C GLY A 160 -1.54 4.29 -5.07
N ARG A 161 -1.23 4.16 -3.76
CA ARG A 161 -0.06 4.80 -3.13
C ARG A 161 1.26 4.22 -3.64
N GLU A 162 1.34 2.90 -3.80
CA GLU A 162 2.51 2.25 -4.38
C GLU A 162 2.77 2.73 -5.82
N ASN A 163 1.72 2.82 -6.64
CA ASN A 163 1.81 3.31 -8.01
C ASN A 163 2.32 4.76 -8.07
N ALA A 164 1.85 5.62 -7.16
CA ALA A 164 2.35 6.99 -7.04
C ALA A 164 3.83 7.02 -6.65
N ALA A 165 4.25 6.21 -5.67
CA ALA A 165 5.63 6.12 -5.21
C ALA A 165 6.56 5.58 -6.32
N ARG A 166 6.11 4.57 -7.08
CA ARG A 166 6.84 3.98 -8.21
C ARG A 166 7.05 4.98 -9.35
N ARG A 167 5.99 5.70 -9.76
CA ARG A 167 6.12 6.75 -10.78
C ARG A 167 7.08 7.86 -10.40
N ALA A 168 7.15 8.19 -9.11
CA ALA A 168 8.09 9.20 -8.61
C ALA A 168 9.56 8.74 -8.63
N LYS A 169 9.84 7.43 -8.83
CA LYS A 169 11.18 6.83 -8.90
C LYS A 169 12.10 7.28 -7.75
N LEU A 170 11.60 7.26 -6.52
CA LEU A 170 12.34 7.68 -5.34
C LEU A 170 12.41 6.56 -4.30
N GLY A 171 13.38 6.62 -3.37
CA GLY A 171 13.60 5.60 -2.35
C GLY A 171 13.89 4.23 -2.96
N LEU A 172 13.23 3.18 -2.50
CA LEU A 172 13.43 1.81 -3.02
C LEU A 172 13.07 1.63 -4.51
N TRP A 173 12.25 2.53 -5.07
CA TRP A 173 11.93 2.56 -6.50
C TRP A 173 12.95 3.32 -7.35
N ALA A 174 13.97 3.94 -6.74
CA ALA A 174 15.13 4.52 -7.43
C ALA A 174 16.30 3.53 -7.54
N THR A 175 16.21 2.40 -6.83
CA THR A 175 17.21 1.33 -6.85
C THR A 175 16.63 0.12 -7.56
N SER A 176 17.48 -0.80 -8.01
CA SER A 176 17.04 -2.06 -8.64
C SER A 176 16.35 -3.03 -7.68
N TYR A 177 16.29 -2.72 -6.38
CA TYR A 177 15.75 -3.64 -5.38
C TYR A 177 14.28 -4.01 -5.63
N TYR A 178 13.46 -3.08 -6.12
CA TYR A 178 12.03 -3.30 -6.39
C TYR A 178 11.70 -3.32 -7.89
N ASP A 179 12.71 -3.37 -8.76
CA ASP A 179 12.48 -3.50 -10.19
C ASP A 179 11.64 -4.76 -10.49
N SER A 180 10.78 -4.62 -11.48
CA SER A 180 10.04 -5.76 -11.99
C SER A 180 11.00 -6.67 -12.78
N LEU A 181 10.94 -7.97 -12.51
CA LEU A 181 11.64 -8.98 -13.30
C LEU A 181 10.96 -9.12 -14.67
N ASP A 182 11.74 -9.38 -15.68
CA ASP A 182 11.22 -9.64 -17.03
C ASP A 182 10.76 -11.10 -17.15
N ALA A 183 9.50 -11.30 -17.49
CA ALA A 183 8.93 -12.64 -17.72
C ALA A 183 9.60 -13.41 -18.86
N ASP A 184 10.23 -12.69 -19.81
CA ASP A 184 10.96 -13.30 -20.94
C ASP A 184 12.33 -13.87 -20.50
N ASN A 185 12.77 -13.58 -19.26
CA ASN A 185 13.98 -14.12 -18.64
C ASN A 185 13.63 -15.07 -17.48
N PRO A 186 13.11 -16.27 -17.74
CA PRO A 186 12.64 -17.18 -16.69
C PRO A 186 13.73 -17.63 -15.72
N ALA A 187 15.01 -17.59 -16.12
CA ALA A 187 16.12 -17.93 -15.25
C ALA A 187 16.30 -16.88 -14.13
N ASP A 188 16.18 -15.60 -14.45
CA ASP A 188 16.25 -14.51 -13.47
C ASP A 188 15.05 -14.55 -12.54
N VAL A 189 13.87 -14.88 -13.06
CA VAL A 189 12.67 -15.08 -12.24
C VAL A 189 12.86 -16.23 -11.26
N LEU A 190 13.41 -17.36 -11.73
CA LEU A 190 13.65 -18.55 -10.90
C LEU A 190 14.74 -18.29 -9.84
N ALA A 191 15.72 -17.45 -10.12
CA ALA A 191 16.74 -17.05 -9.13
C ALA A 191 16.14 -16.39 -7.88
N GLU A 192 14.95 -15.81 -8.01
CA GLU A 192 14.19 -15.24 -6.89
C GLU A 192 13.21 -16.23 -6.22
N GLN A 193 13.39 -17.55 -6.42
CA GLN A 193 12.56 -18.58 -5.81
C GLN A 193 12.48 -18.39 -4.29
N GLY A 194 11.26 -18.52 -3.74
CA GLY A 194 10.98 -18.32 -2.32
C GLY A 194 10.94 -16.85 -1.88
N ARG A 195 11.08 -15.89 -2.81
CA ARG A 195 10.96 -14.45 -2.55
C ARG A 195 9.68 -13.89 -3.16
N PHE A 196 9.22 -12.79 -2.59
CA PHE A 196 8.15 -12.01 -3.18
C PHE A 196 8.72 -11.09 -4.27
N ALA A 197 8.16 -11.14 -5.47
CA ALA A 197 8.62 -10.34 -6.60
C ALA A 197 7.46 -9.72 -7.39
N LEU A 198 7.80 -8.74 -8.24
CA LEU A 198 6.99 -8.28 -9.34
C LEU A 198 7.61 -8.85 -10.62
N VAL A 199 6.79 -9.46 -11.46
CA VAL A 199 7.22 -9.98 -12.79
C VAL A 199 6.33 -9.32 -13.82
N GLU A 200 6.94 -8.79 -14.89
CA GLU A 200 6.22 -8.11 -15.96
C GLU A 200 6.52 -8.75 -17.31
N GLY A 201 5.51 -8.89 -18.15
CA GLY A 201 5.70 -9.41 -19.49
C GLY A 201 4.41 -9.44 -20.31
N LYS A 202 4.52 -9.88 -21.56
CA LYS A 202 3.39 -10.09 -22.45
C LYS A 202 2.86 -11.51 -22.29
N VAL A 203 1.57 -11.65 -22.01
CA VAL A 203 0.91 -12.95 -21.96
C VAL A 203 0.84 -13.55 -23.36
N VAL A 204 1.45 -14.71 -23.55
CA VAL A 204 1.46 -15.44 -24.84
C VAL A 204 0.18 -16.24 -25.03
N SER A 205 -0.28 -16.92 -23.97
CA SER A 205 -1.50 -17.73 -24.05
C SER A 205 -2.15 -17.92 -22.68
N VAL A 206 -3.45 -18.18 -22.69
CA VAL A 206 -4.19 -18.63 -21.51
C VAL A 206 -4.79 -19.99 -21.79
N ARG A 207 -4.60 -20.94 -20.88
CA ARG A 207 -5.11 -22.32 -20.99
C ARG A 207 -5.77 -22.75 -19.69
N GLU A 208 -6.75 -23.63 -19.81
CA GLU A 208 -7.38 -24.26 -18.65
C GLU A 208 -7.05 -25.76 -18.64
N SER A 209 -6.65 -26.26 -17.48
CA SER A 209 -6.47 -27.69 -17.25
C SER A 209 -6.91 -28.04 -15.84
N GLY A 210 -7.80 -29.03 -15.71
CA GLY A 210 -8.37 -29.40 -14.44
C GLY A 210 -9.01 -28.22 -13.71
N ALA A 211 -8.60 -27.98 -12.48
CA ALA A 211 -9.10 -26.90 -11.63
C ALA A 211 -8.29 -25.57 -11.79
N THR A 212 -7.35 -25.50 -12.73
CA THR A 212 -6.40 -24.38 -12.84
C THR A 212 -6.49 -23.69 -14.19
N ILE A 213 -6.35 -22.38 -14.18
CA ILE A 213 -6.14 -21.50 -15.33
C ILE A 213 -4.67 -21.15 -15.33
N TYR A 214 -3.99 -21.36 -16.46
CA TYR A 214 -2.59 -21.06 -16.69
C TYR A 214 -2.48 -19.85 -17.61
N VAL A 215 -1.88 -18.79 -17.11
CA VAL A 215 -1.54 -17.58 -17.87
C VAL A 215 -0.06 -17.67 -18.20
N ASN A 216 0.28 -18.02 -19.44
CA ASN A 216 1.65 -18.34 -19.85
C ASN A 216 2.30 -17.13 -20.51
N PHE A 217 3.51 -16.82 -20.09
CA PHE A 217 4.33 -15.73 -20.64
C PHE A 217 5.30 -16.23 -21.74
N GLY A 218 5.44 -17.56 -21.91
CA GLY A 218 6.21 -18.15 -22.98
C GLY A 218 5.49 -19.35 -23.59
N ARG A 219 6.15 -19.99 -24.57
CA ARG A 219 5.61 -21.16 -25.29
C ARG A 219 5.97 -22.50 -24.64
N ARG A 220 7.01 -22.50 -23.79
CA ARG A 220 7.54 -23.69 -23.12
C ARG A 220 7.12 -23.67 -21.65
N TRP A 221 5.88 -24.07 -21.40
CA TRP A 221 5.26 -24.06 -20.07
C TRP A 221 6.09 -24.71 -18.95
N SER A 222 6.99 -25.65 -19.29
CA SER A 222 7.90 -26.32 -18.34
C SER A 222 9.20 -25.55 -18.07
N LYS A 223 9.39 -24.37 -18.64
CA LYS A 223 10.60 -23.55 -18.49
C LYS A 223 10.28 -22.07 -18.35
N ASP A 224 9.25 -21.60 -19.04
CA ASP A 224 8.91 -20.19 -19.11
C ASP A 224 8.03 -19.80 -17.91
N PHE A 225 8.03 -18.51 -17.56
CA PHE A 225 7.23 -18.00 -16.46
C PHE A 225 5.73 -18.21 -16.71
N THR A 226 5.03 -18.61 -15.67
CA THR A 226 3.58 -18.86 -15.70
C THR A 226 2.89 -18.32 -14.46
N VAL A 227 1.69 -17.77 -14.64
CA VAL A 227 0.80 -17.45 -13.52
C VAL A 227 -0.32 -18.47 -13.46
N THR A 228 -0.58 -19.00 -12.28
CA THR A 228 -1.70 -19.93 -12.06
C THR A 228 -2.82 -19.26 -11.29
N ILE A 229 -4.07 -19.48 -11.74
CA ILE A 229 -5.28 -19.03 -11.07
C ILE A 229 -6.18 -20.26 -10.86
N LEU A 230 -6.54 -20.54 -9.62
CA LEU A 230 -7.52 -21.60 -9.36
C LEU A 230 -8.90 -21.18 -9.88
N LYS A 231 -9.61 -22.04 -10.59
CA LYS A 231 -10.94 -21.75 -11.18
C LYS A 231 -11.95 -21.25 -10.17
N ARG A 232 -11.88 -21.72 -8.92
CA ARG A 232 -12.73 -21.21 -7.82
C ARG A 232 -12.54 -19.71 -7.55
N ASN A 233 -11.38 -19.16 -7.90
CA ASN A 233 -11.08 -17.73 -7.72
C ASN A 233 -11.40 -16.91 -8.98
N ALA A 234 -11.62 -17.52 -10.15
CA ALA A 234 -11.79 -16.83 -11.43
C ALA A 234 -12.88 -15.76 -11.40
N ARG A 235 -14.01 -16.03 -10.71
CA ARG A 235 -15.11 -15.06 -10.54
C ARG A 235 -14.64 -13.73 -9.94
N ASN A 236 -13.68 -13.78 -9.00
CA ASN A 236 -13.16 -12.56 -8.37
C ASN A 236 -12.36 -11.72 -9.36
N PHE A 237 -11.62 -12.38 -10.28
CA PHE A 237 -10.88 -11.71 -11.34
C PHE A 237 -11.83 -11.07 -12.36
N THR A 238 -12.83 -11.80 -12.83
CA THR A 238 -13.87 -11.28 -13.72
C THR A 238 -14.59 -10.08 -13.11
N ALA A 239 -15.00 -10.17 -11.83
CA ALA A 239 -15.63 -9.06 -11.11
C ALA A 239 -14.70 -7.85 -10.90
N ALA A 240 -13.40 -8.03 -11.08
CA ALA A 240 -12.39 -6.97 -11.07
C ALA A 240 -12.14 -6.35 -12.45
N GLY A 241 -12.76 -6.88 -13.51
CA GLY A 241 -12.46 -6.49 -14.89
C GLY A 241 -11.21 -7.14 -15.47
N LEU A 242 -10.71 -8.18 -14.80
CA LEU A 242 -9.53 -8.95 -15.22
C LEU A 242 -9.97 -10.38 -15.59
N GLU A 243 -10.82 -10.49 -16.63
CA GLU A 243 -11.23 -11.80 -17.12
C GLU A 243 -10.00 -12.60 -17.61
N PRO A 244 -9.65 -13.74 -16.97
CA PRO A 244 -8.40 -14.42 -17.28
C PRO A 244 -8.23 -14.79 -18.75
N LYS A 245 -9.32 -15.19 -19.44
CA LYS A 245 -9.28 -15.58 -20.86
C LYS A 245 -8.90 -14.42 -21.78
N THR A 246 -9.13 -13.18 -21.38
CA THR A 246 -8.85 -11.99 -22.19
C THR A 246 -7.44 -11.43 -21.95
N LEU A 247 -6.63 -12.05 -21.10
CA LEU A 247 -5.27 -11.62 -20.84
C LEU A 247 -4.28 -11.93 -21.95
N ALA A 248 -4.60 -12.90 -22.84
CA ALA A 248 -3.73 -13.25 -23.97
C ALA A 248 -3.44 -12.02 -24.84
N GLY A 249 -2.16 -11.77 -25.14
CA GLY A 249 -1.69 -10.62 -25.90
C GLY A 249 -1.48 -9.34 -25.08
N ARG A 250 -1.94 -9.29 -23.82
CA ARG A 250 -1.82 -8.11 -22.94
C ARG A 250 -0.47 -8.10 -22.22
N ARG A 251 0.03 -6.91 -21.90
CA ARG A 251 1.13 -6.78 -20.93
C ARG A 251 0.57 -6.75 -19.52
N VAL A 252 1.14 -7.60 -18.67
CA VAL A 252 0.68 -7.78 -17.29
C VAL A 252 1.86 -7.73 -16.35
N ARG A 253 1.73 -6.96 -15.26
CA ARG A 253 2.60 -7.03 -14.10
C ARG A 253 1.93 -7.89 -13.05
N VAL A 254 2.66 -8.88 -12.55
CA VAL A 254 2.20 -9.85 -11.56
C VAL A 254 3.00 -9.71 -10.29
N ARG A 255 2.34 -9.78 -9.14
CA ARG A 255 2.98 -9.77 -7.83
C ARG A 255 2.71 -11.05 -7.07
N GLY A 256 3.73 -11.62 -6.46
CA GLY A 256 3.58 -12.83 -5.67
C GLY A 256 4.90 -13.47 -5.27
N TRP A 257 4.78 -14.57 -4.58
CA TRP A 257 5.92 -15.41 -4.25
C TRP A 257 6.31 -16.26 -5.46
N ILE A 258 7.60 -16.29 -5.77
CA ILE A 258 8.11 -17.13 -6.85
C ILE A 258 8.19 -18.56 -6.33
N GLU A 259 7.51 -19.45 -7.01
CA GLU A 259 7.57 -20.90 -6.82
C GLU A 259 8.17 -21.56 -8.07
N GLU A 260 8.57 -22.83 -7.94
CA GLU A 260 9.00 -23.66 -9.06
C GLU A 260 8.09 -24.88 -9.20
N ARG A 261 7.50 -25.05 -10.39
CA ARG A 261 6.76 -26.27 -10.78
C ARG A 261 6.97 -26.51 -12.28
N GLY A 262 8.11 -27.10 -12.61
CA GLY A 262 8.60 -27.20 -14.00
C GLY A 262 9.37 -25.94 -14.38
N GLY A 263 8.75 -24.78 -14.43
CA GLY A 263 9.35 -23.45 -14.57
C GLY A 263 8.97 -22.54 -13.39
N PRO A 264 9.45 -21.27 -13.40
CA PRO A 264 9.06 -20.29 -12.39
C PRO A 264 7.57 -19.94 -12.51
N LEU A 265 6.90 -19.85 -11.38
CA LEU A 265 5.50 -19.51 -11.33
C LEU A 265 5.12 -18.60 -10.15
N ILE A 266 4.00 -17.90 -10.32
CA ILE A 266 3.27 -17.23 -9.24
C ILE A 266 1.84 -17.76 -9.21
N GLU A 267 1.35 -18.17 -8.02
CA GLU A 267 -0.07 -18.43 -7.81
C GLU A 267 -0.79 -17.11 -7.52
N ALA A 268 -1.72 -16.74 -8.39
CA ALA A 268 -2.58 -15.58 -8.20
C ALA A 268 -3.94 -16.03 -7.63
N ALA A 269 -4.17 -15.72 -6.36
CA ALA A 269 -5.43 -16.00 -5.66
C ALA A 269 -6.40 -14.82 -5.68
N ARG A 270 -5.90 -13.60 -5.91
CA ARG A 270 -6.65 -12.34 -5.86
C ARG A 270 -6.37 -11.47 -7.09
N PRO A 271 -7.37 -10.74 -7.62
CA PRO A 271 -7.17 -9.90 -8.79
C PRO A 271 -6.15 -8.78 -8.59
N GLU A 272 -5.97 -8.29 -7.36
CA GLU A 272 -5.00 -7.26 -7.00
C GLU A 272 -3.53 -7.71 -7.18
N GLN A 273 -3.29 -9.00 -7.47
CA GLN A 273 -1.98 -9.51 -7.86
C GLN A 273 -1.65 -9.24 -9.34
N LEU A 274 -2.64 -8.91 -10.17
CA LEU A 274 -2.47 -8.62 -11.59
C LEU A 274 -2.76 -7.16 -11.89
N GLU A 275 -1.87 -6.54 -12.64
CA GLU A 275 -1.96 -5.14 -13.09
C GLU A 275 -1.71 -5.10 -14.60
N LEU A 276 -2.65 -4.51 -15.36
CA LEU A 276 -2.47 -4.31 -16.80
C LEU A 276 -1.57 -3.11 -17.04
N THR A 277 -0.47 -3.28 -17.77
CA THR A 277 0.52 -2.22 -18.04
C THR A 277 0.50 -1.73 -19.50
N ASP A 278 -0.46 -2.14 -20.30
CA ASP A 278 -0.59 -1.72 -21.72
C ASP A 278 -0.88 -0.22 -21.87
N ARG A 279 -1.18 0.49 -20.79
CA ARG A 279 -1.61 1.90 -20.81
C ARG A 279 -0.65 2.85 -20.09
N GLU A 280 0.51 2.34 -19.67
CA GLU A 280 1.57 3.16 -19.06
C GLU A 280 2.54 3.72 -20.09
#